data_6b3e5d6dc17ea77cb7c0982fe8253f2f
#
_entry.id   6b3e5d6dc17ea77cb7c0982fe8253f2f
#
_cell.length_a   1.000
_cell.length_b   1.000
_cell.length_c   1.000
_cell.angle_alpha   90.00
_cell.angle_beta   90.00
_cell.angle_gamma   90.00
#
_symmetry.space_group_name_H-M   'P 1'
#
loop_
_entity.id
_entity.type
_entity.pdbx_description
1 polymer ?
#
loop_
_entity_poly.entity_id
_entity_poly.type
_entity_poly.pdbx_seq_one_letter_code
_entity_poly.pdbx_strand_id
1 'polypeptide(L)'
;MTTTNILSLLGGLALFLYGMQMMGNGLEAAAGDRLKQILEKLTSNRFLGVIVGALVTAVIQSSSATTVMVVGFVNAQMMTLQQAVWIIMGANVGTTITGQLIALDVSAIAPLVAFMGVALIMFTKSAKATDIGQIIAGLGILFIGMNMMSTAMMPLRESKEFVELVTHFSNPLVGILVGAGFTALIQSSSASVGILQALAASGVIGLDGAVYVLFGQNIGTCITAVLASIGTSREAKQATAIHLSFNIIGTTIFTIVCMFTPLVSWVIHLTPYNQTVQIANMHTIFNVCTTILLLPFGKYLAEFAQHILPVENKEIEDERLLYLQPLPKSKKMIGGAAISVKQINDETMHMLSLAYENVNQAFDQLLQFSDKTDEQIYKREDTVNYLDKVISEYISTALATPNLNVNISQALSSYYLMLVDIERISDYAVNMNHQATKRLQGDMTISEIEIIEHMKKLCEDMKNDLDDVEEAERKDDVIDSLVSSWREAQIQALKQKKCSSEVSMMLSRIFTDFERINDHALNVSQELDKITVEIPD
;
A
#
# COMPACT_ATOMS: atom_id res chain seq x y z
N MET A 1 -43.05 -15.79 5.84
CA MET A 1 -41.86 -16.66 5.72
C MET A 1 -41.88 -17.75 6.76
N THR A 2 -41.56 -18.98 6.37
CA THR A 2 -41.36 -20.10 7.33
C THR A 2 -39.93 -20.11 7.86
N THR A 3 -39.67 -20.82 8.96
CA THR A 3 -38.32 -21.02 9.48
C THR A 3 -37.38 -21.63 8.43
N THR A 4 -37.91 -22.57 7.63
CA THR A 4 -37.16 -23.20 6.52
C THR A 4 -36.72 -22.16 5.47
N ASN A 5 -37.59 -21.20 5.12
CA ASN A 5 -37.23 -20.14 4.17
C ASN A 5 -36.12 -19.24 4.72
N ILE A 6 -36.15 -18.91 6.02
CA ILE A 6 -35.11 -18.12 6.66
C ILE A 6 -33.77 -18.87 6.65
N LEU A 7 -33.78 -20.17 7.00
CA LEU A 7 -32.57 -20.99 6.96
C LEU A 7 -32.02 -21.14 5.52
N SER A 8 -32.89 -21.31 4.54
CA SER A 8 -32.49 -21.35 3.12
C SER A 8 -31.95 -20.02 2.62
N LEU A 9 -32.51 -18.90 3.07
CA LEU A 9 -31.99 -17.58 2.76
C LEU A 9 -30.58 -17.37 3.35
N LEU A 10 -30.38 -17.72 4.62
CA LEU A 10 -29.05 -17.63 5.28
C LEU A 10 -28.03 -18.57 4.63
N GLY A 11 -28.42 -19.80 4.31
CA GLY A 11 -27.58 -20.77 3.60
C GLY A 11 -27.21 -20.30 2.20
N GLY A 12 -28.20 -19.78 1.46
CA GLY A 12 -27.99 -19.18 0.13
C GLY A 12 -27.05 -17.97 0.18
N LEU A 13 -27.23 -17.11 1.18
CA LEU A 13 -26.33 -15.96 1.40
C LEU A 13 -24.90 -16.41 1.71
N ALA A 14 -24.73 -17.41 2.56
CA ALA A 14 -23.42 -17.95 2.89
C ALA A 14 -22.70 -18.52 1.65
N LEU A 15 -23.43 -19.30 0.81
CA LEU A 15 -22.88 -19.83 -0.45
C LEU A 15 -22.57 -18.71 -1.43
N PHE A 16 -23.44 -17.72 -1.58
CA PHE A 16 -23.22 -16.57 -2.45
C PHE A 16 -21.95 -15.80 -2.08
N LEU A 17 -21.79 -15.45 -0.79
CA LEU A 17 -20.63 -14.73 -0.29
C LEU A 17 -19.33 -15.55 -0.42
N TYR A 18 -19.40 -16.85 -0.09
CA TYR A 18 -18.24 -17.73 -0.21
C TYR A 18 -17.83 -17.95 -1.67
N GLY A 19 -18.79 -18.16 -2.58
CA GLY A 19 -18.56 -18.29 -4.02
C GLY A 19 -17.93 -17.03 -4.61
N MET A 20 -18.42 -15.86 -4.22
CA MET A 20 -17.85 -14.57 -4.63
C MET A 20 -16.41 -14.40 -4.13
N GLN A 21 -16.15 -14.73 -2.87
CA GLN A 21 -14.80 -14.65 -2.29
C GLN A 21 -13.84 -15.64 -2.97
N MET A 22 -14.28 -16.87 -3.21
CA MET A 22 -13.49 -17.91 -3.89
C MET A 22 -13.12 -17.51 -5.32
N MET A 23 -14.08 -16.98 -6.06
CA MET A 23 -13.88 -16.46 -7.42
C MET A 23 -12.88 -15.29 -7.40
N GLY A 24 -13.04 -14.34 -6.48
CA GLY A 24 -12.14 -13.19 -6.32
C GLY A 24 -10.70 -13.61 -6.00
N ASN A 25 -10.53 -14.53 -5.04
CA ASN A 25 -9.21 -15.06 -4.67
C ASN A 25 -8.52 -15.76 -5.85
N GLY A 26 -9.28 -16.54 -6.63
CA GLY A 26 -8.76 -17.21 -7.84
C GLY A 26 -8.35 -16.22 -8.93
N LEU A 27 -9.12 -15.15 -9.14
CA LEU A 27 -8.78 -14.09 -10.09
C LEU A 27 -7.55 -13.30 -9.64
N GLU A 28 -7.45 -12.97 -8.35
CA GLU A 28 -6.28 -12.29 -7.76
C GLU A 28 -5.03 -13.14 -7.88
N ALA A 29 -5.10 -14.43 -7.52
CA ALA A 29 -3.97 -15.36 -7.64
C ALA A 29 -3.51 -15.54 -9.10
N ALA A 30 -4.46 -15.68 -10.03
CA ALA A 30 -4.17 -15.82 -11.47
C ALA A 30 -3.53 -14.56 -12.07
N ALA A 31 -3.88 -13.37 -11.57
CA ALA A 31 -3.33 -12.09 -12.02
C ALA A 31 -1.93 -11.80 -11.44
N GLY A 32 -1.62 -12.34 -10.27
CA GLY A 32 -0.32 -12.22 -9.58
C GLY A 32 0.08 -10.79 -9.23
N ASP A 33 1.37 -10.59 -8.96
CA ASP A 33 1.95 -9.29 -8.55
C ASP A 33 1.93 -8.22 -9.67
N ARG A 34 1.63 -8.62 -10.91
CA ARG A 34 1.54 -7.70 -12.06
C ARG A 34 0.51 -6.59 -11.88
N LEU A 35 -0.57 -6.86 -11.12
CA LEU A 35 -1.60 -5.84 -10.85
C LEU A 35 -1.05 -4.68 -10.00
N LYS A 36 -0.17 -4.97 -9.05
CA LYS A 36 0.48 -3.96 -8.21
C LYS A 36 1.39 -3.07 -9.06
N GLN A 37 2.24 -3.67 -9.88
CA GLN A 37 3.15 -2.97 -10.80
C GLN A 37 2.39 -2.12 -11.83
N ILE A 38 1.21 -2.55 -12.27
CA ILE A 38 0.36 -1.78 -13.18
C ILE A 38 -0.20 -0.53 -12.49
N LEU A 39 -0.62 -0.65 -11.22
CA LEU A 39 -1.09 0.50 -10.43
C LEU A 39 0.03 1.53 -10.21
N GLU A 40 1.25 1.10 -9.96
CA GLU A 40 2.41 1.96 -9.71
C GLU A 40 2.88 2.70 -10.97
N LYS A 41 2.99 2.01 -12.09
CA LYS A 41 3.65 2.55 -13.30
C LYS A 41 2.77 3.38 -14.26
N LEU A 42 1.43 3.29 -14.21
CA LEU A 42 0.57 3.74 -15.32
C LEU A 42 -0.39 4.89 -14.99
N THR A 43 -0.16 5.67 -13.95
CA THR A 43 -1.18 6.59 -13.41
C THR A 43 -1.01 8.07 -13.77
N SER A 44 -0.03 8.45 -14.59
CA SER A 44 0.21 9.84 -14.98
C SER A 44 -0.88 10.43 -15.90
N ASN A 45 -1.59 9.58 -16.68
CA ASN A 45 -2.67 9.98 -17.56
C ASN A 45 -4.04 9.64 -16.95
N ARG A 46 -4.95 10.64 -16.88
CA ARG A 46 -6.29 10.48 -16.30
C ARG A 46 -7.11 9.33 -16.91
N PHE A 47 -7.07 9.16 -18.25
CA PHE A 47 -7.79 8.07 -18.92
C PHE A 47 -7.19 6.71 -18.57
N LEU A 48 -5.88 6.64 -18.56
CA LEU A 48 -5.16 5.41 -18.23
C LEU A 48 -5.38 5.05 -16.75
N GLY A 49 -5.36 6.02 -15.83
CA GLY A 49 -5.66 5.81 -14.42
C GLY A 49 -7.07 5.23 -14.20
N VAL A 50 -8.08 5.74 -14.90
CA VAL A 50 -9.45 5.18 -14.84
C VAL A 50 -9.50 3.75 -15.39
N ILE A 51 -8.86 3.47 -16.53
CA ILE A 51 -8.81 2.13 -17.12
C ILE A 51 -8.10 1.16 -16.18
N VAL A 52 -6.97 1.55 -15.61
CA VAL A 52 -6.22 0.74 -14.64
C VAL A 52 -7.07 0.46 -13.41
N GLY A 53 -7.69 1.48 -12.81
CA GLY A 53 -8.58 1.31 -11.66
C GLY A 53 -9.75 0.36 -11.96
N ALA A 54 -10.36 0.48 -13.15
CA ALA A 54 -11.44 -0.39 -13.59
C ALA A 54 -10.97 -1.85 -13.79
N LEU A 55 -9.85 -2.05 -14.46
CA LEU A 55 -9.30 -3.39 -14.71
C LEU A 55 -8.87 -4.09 -13.41
N VAL A 56 -8.14 -3.38 -12.55
CA VAL A 56 -7.69 -3.93 -11.27
C VAL A 56 -8.90 -4.33 -10.42
N THR A 57 -9.90 -3.47 -10.31
CA THR A 57 -11.12 -3.78 -9.55
C THR A 57 -11.93 -4.91 -10.17
N ALA A 58 -12.03 -4.97 -11.50
CA ALA A 58 -12.71 -6.07 -12.19
C ALA A 58 -12.02 -7.42 -11.96
N VAL A 59 -10.68 -7.43 -11.84
CA VAL A 59 -9.91 -8.65 -11.55
C VAL A 59 -9.98 -9.02 -10.08
N ILE A 60 -9.73 -8.07 -9.16
CA ILE A 60 -9.77 -8.31 -7.70
C ILE A 60 -11.22 -8.55 -7.23
N GLN A 61 -12.23 -8.14 -8.01
CA GLN A 61 -13.67 -8.21 -7.67
C GLN A 61 -14.02 -7.44 -6.38
N SER A 62 -13.20 -6.44 -6.02
CA SER A 62 -13.35 -5.64 -4.80
C SER A 62 -12.85 -4.21 -5.00
N SER A 63 -13.79 -3.27 -5.17
CA SER A 63 -13.46 -1.84 -5.18
C SER A 63 -12.98 -1.35 -3.81
N SER A 64 -13.47 -1.96 -2.74
CA SER A 64 -12.99 -1.66 -1.38
C SER A 64 -11.51 -1.99 -1.23
N ALA A 65 -11.06 -3.16 -1.71
CA ALA A 65 -9.65 -3.54 -1.69
C ALA A 65 -8.80 -2.58 -2.54
N THR A 66 -9.24 -2.27 -3.77
CA THR A 66 -8.55 -1.32 -4.66
C THR A 66 -8.47 0.07 -4.02
N THR A 67 -9.54 0.58 -3.43
CA THR A 67 -9.56 1.92 -2.82
C THR A 67 -8.69 1.98 -1.56
N VAL A 68 -8.72 0.94 -0.71
CA VAL A 68 -7.85 0.83 0.47
C VAL A 68 -6.38 0.78 0.07
N MET A 69 -6.05 0.06 -1.02
CA MET A 69 -4.70 0.04 -1.59
C MET A 69 -4.26 1.44 -2.06
N VAL A 70 -5.14 2.16 -2.78
CA VAL A 70 -4.89 3.55 -3.22
C VAL A 70 -4.66 4.48 -2.01
N VAL A 71 -5.49 4.38 -0.97
CA VAL A 71 -5.31 5.13 0.28
C VAL A 71 -3.94 4.83 0.90
N GLY A 72 -3.52 3.56 0.88
CA GLY A 72 -2.21 3.13 1.34
C GLY A 72 -1.05 3.71 0.51
N PHE A 73 -1.15 3.67 -0.82
CA PHE A 73 -0.12 4.24 -1.70
C PHE A 73 -0.01 5.76 -1.55
N VAL A 74 -1.12 6.47 -1.37
CA VAL A 74 -1.10 7.91 -1.06
C VAL A 74 -0.45 8.15 0.31
N ASN A 75 -0.77 7.33 1.31
CA ASN A 75 -0.18 7.40 2.64
C ASN A 75 1.35 7.18 2.62
N ALA A 76 1.82 6.27 1.76
CA ALA A 76 3.24 5.95 1.56
C ALA A 76 3.96 6.90 0.58
N GLN A 77 3.28 7.93 0.10
CA GLN A 77 3.78 8.88 -0.92
C GLN A 77 4.18 8.23 -2.26
N MET A 78 3.84 6.96 -2.48
CA MET A 78 4.04 6.24 -3.75
C MET A 78 3.08 6.69 -4.85
N MET A 79 2.01 7.40 -4.49
CA MET A 79 0.98 7.88 -5.39
C MET A 79 0.52 9.28 -5.00
N THR A 80 0.44 10.17 -5.98
CA THR A 80 -0.11 11.51 -5.75
C THR A 80 -1.62 11.45 -5.56
N LEU A 81 -2.18 12.39 -4.81
CA LEU A 81 -3.62 12.51 -4.62
C LEU A 81 -4.36 12.61 -5.98
N GLN A 82 -3.76 13.26 -6.97
CA GLN A 82 -4.36 13.42 -8.30
C GLN A 82 -4.42 12.09 -9.07
N GLN A 83 -3.39 11.25 -8.95
CA GLN A 83 -3.41 9.90 -9.52
C GLN A 83 -4.49 9.04 -8.84
N ALA A 84 -4.60 9.14 -7.52
CA ALA A 84 -5.61 8.45 -6.74
C ALA A 84 -7.05 8.74 -7.22
N VAL A 85 -7.37 10.00 -7.59
CA VAL A 85 -8.69 10.37 -8.14
C VAL A 85 -9.07 9.48 -9.32
N TRP A 86 -8.16 9.31 -10.28
CA TRP A 86 -8.45 8.56 -11.52
C TRP A 86 -8.65 7.08 -11.25
N ILE A 87 -7.85 6.49 -10.38
CA ILE A 87 -7.96 5.09 -10.02
C ILE A 87 -9.25 4.83 -9.22
N ILE A 88 -9.61 5.70 -8.28
CA ILE A 88 -10.86 5.61 -7.51
C ILE A 88 -12.09 5.69 -8.43
N MET A 89 -12.10 6.61 -9.40
CA MET A 89 -13.15 6.68 -10.41
C MET A 89 -13.24 5.38 -11.22
N GLY A 90 -12.10 4.83 -11.65
CA GLY A 90 -12.03 3.55 -12.35
C GLY A 90 -12.50 2.38 -11.50
N ALA A 91 -12.13 2.34 -10.22
CA ALA A 91 -12.56 1.28 -9.31
C ALA A 91 -14.08 1.19 -9.16
N ASN A 92 -14.78 2.32 -9.14
CA ASN A 92 -16.25 2.34 -9.13
C ASN A 92 -16.83 1.73 -10.43
N VAL A 93 -16.23 2.00 -11.59
CA VAL A 93 -16.63 1.35 -12.85
C VAL A 93 -16.35 -0.15 -12.80
N GLY A 94 -15.16 -0.57 -12.35
CA GLY A 94 -14.74 -1.98 -12.26
C GLY A 94 -15.66 -2.84 -11.39
N THR A 95 -16.20 -2.27 -10.31
CA THR A 95 -17.19 -2.94 -9.45
C THR A 95 -18.44 -3.41 -10.21
N THR A 96 -18.83 -2.72 -11.28
CA THR A 96 -20.05 -3.06 -12.03
C THR A 96 -19.94 -4.41 -12.76
N ILE A 97 -18.74 -4.88 -13.03
CA ILE A 97 -18.48 -6.18 -13.66
C ILE A 97 -19.06 -7.32 -12.82
N THR A 98 -18.98 -7.25 -11.48
CA THR A 98 -19.59 -8.26 -10.60
C THR A 98 -21.09 -8.35 -10.83
N GLY A 99 -21.79 -7.21 -10.86
CA GLY A 99 -23.23 -7.18 -11.13
C GLY A 99 -23.58 -7.72 -12.52
N GLN A 100 -22.76 -7.45 -13.53
CA GLN A 100 -22.95 -7.99 -14.88
C GLN A 100 -22.71 -9.50 -14.94
N LEU A 101 -21.69 -10.01 -14.22
CA LEU A 101 -21.46 -11.46 -14.11
C LEU A 101 -22.66 -12.17 -13.46
N ILE A 102 -23.19 -11.61 -12.37
CA ILE A 102 -24.39 -12.15 -11.70
C ILE A 102 -25.60 -12.14 -12.64
N ALA A 103 -25.69 -11.14 -13.52
CA ALA A 103 -26.81 -11.00 -14.47
C ALA A 103 -26.77 -12.01 -15.65
N LEU A 104 -25.68 -12.75 -15.86
CA LEU A 104 -25.54 -13.73 -16.95
C LEU A 104 -26.52 -14.92 -16.87
N ASP A 105 -27.19 -15.11 -15.73
CA ASP A 105 -28.18 -16.17 -15.48
C ASP A 105 -27.76 -17.58 -15.96
N VAL A 106 -26.65 -18.04 -15.39
CA VAL A 106 -26.16 -19.42 -15.59
C VAL A 106 -26.69 -20.39 -14.52
N SER A 107 -27.77 -20.02 -13.83
CA SER A 107 -28.34 -20.77 -12.69
C SER A 107 -28.64 -22.23 -13.03
N ALA A 108 -29.11 -22.52 -14.26
CA ALA A 108 -29.42 -23.88 -14.68
C ALA A 108 -28.22 -24.81 -14.76
N ILE A 109 -27.02 -24.28 -15.10
CA ILE A 109 -25.78 -25.04 -15.21
C ILE A 109 -24.84 -24.82 -14.02
N ALA A 110 -25.21 -23.98 -13.08
CA ALA A 110 -24.38 -23.62 -11.93
C ALA A 110 -23.86 -24.83 -11.13
N PRO A 111 -24.65 -25.90 -10.86
CA PRO A 111 -24.11 -27.09 -10.18
C PRO A 111 -23.02 -27.80 -10.99
N LEU A 112 -23.14 -27.85 -12.32
CA LEU A 112 -22.12 -28.42 -13.20
C LEU A 112 -20.85 -27.57 -13.20
N VAL A 113 -21.00 -26.25 -13.27
CA VAL A 113 -19.87 -25.28 -13.20
C VAL A 113 -19.14 -25.43 -11.87
N ALA A 114 -19.87 -25.48 -10.76
CA ALA A 114 -19.28 -25.70 -9.43
C ALA A 114 -18.51 -27.03 -9.37
N PHE A 115 -19.11 -28.12 -9.86
CA PHE A 115 -18.48 -29.44 -9.89
C PHE A 115 -17.18 -29.44 -10.72
N MET A 116 -17.18 -28.85 -11.91
CA MET A 116 -16.00 -28.79 -12.78
C MET A 116 -14.87 -27.99 -12.10
N GLY A 117 -15.19 -26.87 -11.47
CA GLY A 117 -14.21 -26.06 -10.75
C GLY A 117 -13.61 -26.82 -9.56
N VAL A 118 -14.44 -27.47 -8.73
CA VAL A 118 -13.98 -28.29 -7.61
C VAL A 118 -13.15 -29.47 -8.11
N ALA A 119 -13.56 -30.14 -9.18
CA ALA A 119 -12.79 -31.23 -9.77
C ALA A 119 -11.41 -30.74 -10.24
N LEU A 120 -11.34 -29.56 -10.85
CA LEU A 120 -10.07 -28.97 -11.26
C LEU A 120 -9.14 -28.70 -10.05
N ILE A 121 -9.69 -28.17 -8.96
CA ILE A 121 -8.92 -27.93 -7.72
C ILE A 121 -8.40 -29.24 -7.13
N MET A 122 -9.24 -30.28 -7.08
CA MET A 122 -8.90 -31.52 -6.36
C MET A 122 -8.00 -32.46 -7.16
N PHE A 123 -8.14 -32.48 -8.50
CA PHE A 123 -7.43 -33.46 -9.35
C PHE A 123 -6.23 -32.89 -10.08
N THR A 124 -5.91 -31.58 -9.95
CA THR A 124 -4.71 -30.99 -10.56
C THR A 124 -3.68 -30.60 -9.50
N LYS A 125 -2.39 -30.67 -9.89
CA LYS A 125 -1.28 -30.23 -9.07
C LYS A 125 -0.68 -28.88 -9.51
N SER A 126 -1.21 -28.30 -10.57
CA SER A 126 -0.73 -27.02 -11.11
C SER A 126 -1.40 -25.85 -10.37
N ALA A 127 -0.62 -24.93 -9.83
CA ALA A 127 -1.11 -23.72 -9.18
C ALA A 127 -2.09 -22.94 -10.09
N LYS A 128 -1.71 -22.70 -11.35
CA LYS A 128 -2.58 -22.03 -12.33
C LYS A 128 -3.92 -22.75 -12.57
N ALA A 129 -3.92 -24.09 -12.59
CA ALA A 129 -5.16 -24.85 -12.75
C ALA A 129 -6.01 -24.79 -11.48
N THR A 130 -5.41 -24.73 -10.31
CA THR A 130 -6.08 -24.53 -9.03
C THR A 130 -6.75 -23.14 -9.01
N ASP A 131 -6.04 -22.08 -9.42
CA ASP A 131 -6.59 -20.72 -9.49
C ASP A 131 -7.79 -20.63 -10.44
N ILE A 132 -7.67 -21.22 -11.65
CA ILE A 132 -8.78 -21.32 -12.60
C ILE A 132 -9.93 -22.15 -12.02
N GLY A 133 -9.62 -23.23 -11.32
CA GLY A 133 -10.60 -24.04 -10.61
C GLY A 133 -11.36 -23.24 -9.55
N GLN A 134 -10.67 -22.38 -8.79
CA GLN A 134 -11.31 -21.49 -7.81
C GLN A 134 -12.24 -20.47 -8.47
N ILE A 135 -11.85 -19.90 -9.62
CA ILE A 135 -12.72 -18.99 -10.39
C ILE A 135 -13.99 -19.71 -10.82
N ILE A 136 -13.87 -20.88 -11.42
CA ILE A 136 -15.00 -21.65 -11.95
C ILE A 136 -15.89 -22.17 -10.82
N ALA A 137 -15.32 -22.77 -9.78
CA ALA A 137 -16.06 -23.25 -8.61
C ALA A 137 -16.78 -22.11 -7.89
N GLY A 138 -16.06 -21.01 -7.66
CA GLY A 138 -16.60 -19.82 -7.02
C GLY A 138 -17.81 -19.26 -7.78
N LEU A 139 -17.71 -19.16 -9.10
CA LEU A 139 -18.82 -18.72 -9.95
C LEU A 139 -20.03 -19.66 -9.83
N GLY A 140 -19.83 -20.98 -9.90
CA GLY A 140 -20.91 -21.96 -9.75
C GLY A 140 -21.57 -21.90 -8.37
N ILE A 141 -20.78 -21.84 -7.30
CA ILE A 141 -21.29 -21.74 -5.91
C ILE A 141 -22.04 -20.42 -5.70
N LEU A 142 -21.57 -19.32 -6.26
CA LEU A 142 -22.23 -18.01 -6.22
C LEU A 142 -23.66 -18.10 -6.81
N PHE A 143 -23.82 -18.71 -7.99
CA PHE A 143 -25.14 -18.86 -8.63
C PHE A 143 -26.04 -19.83 -7.88
N ILE A 144 -25.51 -20.90 -7.30
CA ILE A 144 -26.29 -21.81 -6.43
C ILE A 144 -26.81 -21.02 -5.22
N GLY A 145 -25.98 -20.23 -4.57
CA GLY A 145 -26.36 -19.37 -3.44
C GLY A 145 -27.43 -18.34 -3.82
N MET A 146 -27.26 -17.68 -4.98
CA MET A 146 -28.22 -16.71 -5.48
C MET A 146 -29.57 -17.34 -5.76
N ASN A 147 -29.62 -18.52 -6.41
CA ASN A 147 -30.85 -19.25 -6.67
C ASN A 147 -31.56 -19.68 -5.37
N MET A 148 -30.80 -20.16 -4.37
CA MET A 148 -31.33 -20.44 -3.03
C MET A 148 -31.95 -19.21 -2.37
N MET A 149 -31.28 -18.07 -2.40
CA MET A 149 -31.82 -16.82 -1.85
C MET A 149 -33.10 -16.40 -2.58
N SER A 150 -33.07 -16.37 -3.90
CA SER A 150 -34.20 -15.97 -4.73
C SER A 150 -35.42 -16.84 -4.43
N THR A 151 -35.24 -18.16 -4.41
CA THR A 151 -36.32 -19.11 -4.10
C THR A 151 -36.87 -18.94 -2.68
N ALA A 152 -35.98 -18.73 -1.70
CA ALA A 152 -36.39 -18.52 -0.30
C ALA A 152 -37.19 -17.22 -0.10
N MET A 153 -36.98 -16.22 -0.96
CA MET A 153 -37.62 -14.90 -0.89
C MET A 153 -38.96 -14.86 -1.66
N MET A 154 -39.27 -15.82 -2.54
CA MET A 154 -40.54 -15.84 -3.30
C MET A 154 -41.79 -15.62 -2.45
N PRO A 155 -41.95 -16.23 -1.24
CA PRO A 155 -43.12 -16.00 -0.40
C PRO A 155 -43.29 -14.55 0.09
N LEU A 156 -42.23 -13.74 0.08
CA LEU A 156 -42.32 -12.31 0.43
C LEU A 156 -43.13 -11.51 -0.59
N ARG A 157 -43.19 -11.97 -1.84
CA ARG A 157 -43.96 -11.34 -2.91
C ARG A 157 -45.45 -11.29 -2.59
N GLU A 158 -45.94 -12.24 -1.78
CA GLU A 158 -47.35 -12.33 -1.40
C GLU A 158 -47.63 -11.63 -0.04
N SER A 159 -46.61 -11.21 0.70
CA SER A 159 -46.78 -10.48 1.96
C SER A 159 -47.10 -9.02 1.69
N LYS A 160 -48.27 -8.57 2.03
CA LYS A 160 -48.70 -7.17 1.88
C LYS A 160 -47.81 -6.21 2.64
N GLU A 161 -47.43 -6.56 3.89
CA GLU A 161 -46.57 -5.75 4.74
C GLU A 161 -45.19 -5.58 4.13
N PHE A 162 -44.65 -6.61 3.50
CA PHE A 162 -43.35 -6.56 2.86
C PHE A 162 -43.37 -5.77 1.54
N VAL A 163 -44.39 -5.96 0.71
CA VAL A 163 -44.60 -5.19 -0.54
C VAL A 163 -44.78 -3.70 -0.20
N GLU A 164 -45.53 -3.37 0.86
CA GLU A 164 -45.68 -2.00 1.32
C GLU A 164 -44.34 -1.40 1.81
N LEU A 165 -43.55 -2.17 2.54
CA LEU A 165 -42.20 -1.75 2.97
C LEU A 165 -41.30 -1.47 1.75
N VAL A 166 -41.31 -2.34 0.75
CA VAL A 166 -40.47 -2.17 -0.45
C VAL A 166 -40.92 -0.98 -1.30
N THR A 167 -42.23 -0.65 -1.32
CA THR A 167 -42.71 0.55 -2.02
C THR A 167 -42.17 1.84 -1.42
N HIS A 168 -41.83 1.89 -0.12
CA HIS A 168 -41.15 3.02 0.48
C HIS A 168 -39.74 3.23 -0.08
N PHE A 169 -39.08 2.21 -0.61
CA PHE A 169 -37.75 2.32 -1.24
C PHE A 169 -37.78 3.11 -2.56
N SER A 170 -38.95 3.26 -3.17
CA SER A 170 -39.14 4.15 -4.33
C SER A 170 -39.04 5.64 -3.96
N ASN A 171 -39.09 5.97 -2.66
CA ASN A 171 -38.72 7.31 -2.20
C ASN A 171 -37.20 7.46 -2.27
N PRO A 172 -36.66 8.46 -3.00
CA PRO A 172 -35.24 8.62 -3.22
C PRO A 172 -34.41 8.67 -1.92
N LEU A 173 -34.86 9.43 -0.93
CA LEU A 173 -34.14 9.60 0.32
C LEU A 173 -34.10 8.29 1.13
N VAL A 174 -35.25 7.61 1.25
CA VAL A 174 -35.36 6.34 1.99
C VAL A 174 -34.52 5.26 1.31
N GLY A 175 -34.66 5.11 -0.01
CA GLY A 175 -33.89 4.13 -0.79
C GLY A 175 -32.38 4.34 -0.63
N ILE A 176 -31.89 5.58 -0.78
CA ILE A 176 -30.48 5.90 -0.64
C ILE A 176 -29.98 5.59 0.78
N LEU A 177 -30.72 5.99 1.82
CA LEU A 177 -30.32 5.73 3.21
C LEU A 177 -30.27 4.24 3.54
N VAL A 178 -31.26 3.47 3.09
CA VAL A 178 -31.31 2.01 3.26
C VAL A 178 -30.15 1.35 2.53
N GLY A 179 -29.89 1.72 1.26
CA GLY A 179 -28.79 1.17 0.48
C GLY A 179 -27.43 1.50 1.09
N ALA A 180 -27.24 2.76 1.52
CA ALA A 180 -26.00 3.21 2.15
C ALA A 180 -25.75 2.51 3.48
N GLY A 181 -26.74 2.46 4.37
CA GLY A 181 -26.62 1.81 5.68
C GLY A 181 -26.39 0.31 5.56
N PHE A 182 -27.10 -0.36 4.65
CA PHE A 182 -26.93 -1.79 4.41
C PHE A 182 -25.53 -2.13 3.89
N THR A 183 -25.03 -1.38 2.91
CA THR A 183 -23.69 -1.62 2.36
C THR A 183 -22.59 -1.24 3.35
N ALA A 184 -22.80 -0.17 4.13
CA ALA A 184 -21.86 0.18 5.20
C ALA A 184 -21.74 -0.90 6.28
N LEU A 185 -22.84 -1.60 6.59
CA LEU A 185 -22.87 -2.72 7.52
C LEU A 185 -22.15 -3.95 6.95
N ILE A 186 -22.43 -4.31 5.71
CA ILE A 186 -21.82 -5.46 5.03
C ILE A 186 -20.37 -5.18 4.61
N GLN A 187 -20.02 -3.92 4.34
CA GLN A 187 -18.70 -3.48 3.86
C GLN A 187 -18.31 -4.06 2.47
N SER A 188 -19.30 -4.47 1.68
CA SER A 188 -19.12 -5.03 0.34
C SER A 188 -20.24 -4.59 -0.58
N SER A 189 -19.93 -3.74 -1.55
CA SER A 189 -20.88 -3.31 -2.58
C SER A 189 -21.31 -4.46 -3.50
N SER A 190 -20.36 -5.32 -3.89
CA SER A 190 -20.65 -6.47 -4.75
C SER A 190 -21.63 -7.43 -4.06
N ALA A 191 -21.46 -7.68 -2.76
CA ALA A 191 -22.41 -8.49 -2.00
C ALA A 191 -23.79 -7.81 -1.90
N SER A 192 -23.82 -6.50 -1.61
CA SER A 192 -25.05 -5.73 -1.49
C SER A 192 -25.84 -5.69 -2.81
N VAL A 193 -25.15 -5.46 -3.93
CA VAL A 193 -25.76 -5.49 -5.27
C VAL A 193 -26.28 -6.89 -5.60
N GLY A 194 -25.52 -7.94 -5.30
CA GLY A 194 -25.96 -9.32 -5.53
C GLY A 194 -27.20 -9.70 -4.72
N ILE A 195 -27.31 -9.25 -3.46
CA ILE A 195 -28.52 -9.43 -2.64
C ILE A 195 -29.72 -8.68 -3.27
N LEU A 196 -29.50 -7.44 -3.73
CA LEU A 196 -30.53 -6.68 -4.43
C LEU A 196 -30.97 -7.36 -5.73
N GLN A 197 -30.04 -7.93 -6.49
CA GLN A 197 -30.32 -8.73 -7.68
C GLN A 197 -31.07 -10.02 -7.34
N ALA A 198 -30.78 -10.69 -6.23
CA ALA A 198 -31.53 -11.86 -5.79
C ALA A 198 -32.99 -11.52 -5.38
N LEU A 199 -33.20 -10.36 -4.74
CA LEU A 199 -34.55 -9.81 -4.47
C LEU A 199 -35.29 -9.52 -5.77
N ALA A 200 -34.62 -8.97 -6.77
CA ALA A 200 -35.21 -8.72 -8.08
C ALA A 200 -35.52 -10.03 -8.83
N ALA A 201 -34.63 -11.01 -8.80
CA ALA A 201 -34.83 -12.32 -9.39
C ALA A 201 -36.03 -13.06 -8.77
N SER A 202 -36.29 -12.85 -7.47
CA SER A 202 -37.50 -13.39 -6.82
C SER A 202 -38.79 -12.68 -7.21
N GLY A 203 -38.71 -11.56 -7.96
CA GLY A 203 -39.84 -10.73 -8.35
C GLY A 203 -40.44 -9.89 -7.21
N VAL A 204 -39.74 -9.75 -6.12
CA VAL A 204 -40.13 -8.94 -4.93
C VAL A 204 -39.95 -7.45 -5.16
N ILE A 205 -38.90 -7.06 -5.88
CA ILE A 205 -38.58 -5.66 -6.18
C ILE A 205 -38.28 -5.50 -7.67
N GLY A 206 -38.84 -4.48 -8.30
CA GLY A 206 -38.45 -4.06 -9.64
C GLY A 206 -37.39 -2.97 -9.63
N LEU A 207 -36.89 -2.55 -10.81
CA LEU A 207 -35.91 -1.49 -10.92
C LEU A 207 -36.39 -0.16 -10.31
N ASP A 208 -37.70 0.13 -10.43
CA ASP A 208 -38.31 1.35 -9.86
C ASP A 208 -38.09 1.47 -8.34
N GLY A 209 -38.19 0.34 -7.62
CA GLY A 209 -37.94 0.30 -6.17
C GLY A 209 -36.46 0.11 -5.82
N ALA A 210 -35.69 -0.48 -6.73
CA ALA A 210 -34.29 -0.84 -6.47
C ALA A 210 -33.30 0.30 -6.77
N VAL A 211 -33.63 1.22 -7.68
CA VAL A 211 -32.69 2.21 -8.24
C VAL A 211 -32.05 3.11 -7.18
N TYR A 212 -32.83 3.63 -6.24
CA TYR A 212 -32.31 4.51 -5.19
C TYR A 212 -31.54 3.75 -4.12
N VAL A 213 -31.93 2.49 -3.84
CA VAL A 213 -31.15 1.58 -2.98
C VAL A 213 -29.79 1.32 -3.61
N LEU A 214 -29.75 1.04 -4.92
CA LEU A 214 -28.52 0.84 -5.69
C LEU A 214 -27.57 2.06 -5.62
N PHE A 215 -28.11 3.28 -5.76
CA PHE A 215 -27.31 4.49 -5.64
C PHE A 215 -26.77 4.68 -4.20
N GLY A 216 -27.58 4.39 -3.19
CA GLY A 216 -27.17 4.39 -1.80
C GLY A 216 -26.04 3.38 -1.51
N GLN A 217 -26.09 2.19 -2.12
CA GLN A 217 -25.06 1.17 -1.96
C GLN A 217 -23.66 1.68 -2.37
N ASN A 218 -23.56 2.53 -3.39
CA ASN A 218 -22.29 3.13 -3.80
C ASN A 218 -21.75 4.09 -2.73
N ILE A 219 -22.59 4.88 -2.05
CA ILE A 219 -22.18 5.70 -0.92
C ILE A 219 -21.72 4.83 0.25
N GLY A 220 -22.48 3.78 0.57
CA GLY A 220 -22.15 2.86 1.68
C GLY A 220 -20.81 2.15 1.52
N THR A 221 -20.36 1.92 0.28
CA THR A 221 -19.05 1.33 -0.01
C THR A 221 -17.88 2.16 0.54
N CYS A 222 -18.05 3.47 0.66
CA CYS A 222 -16.99 4.37 1.12
C CYS A 222 -16.58 4.12 2.58
N ILE A 223 -17.41 3.44 3.38
CA ILE A 223 -17.12 3.16 4.79
C ILE A 223 -15.80 2.37 4.96
N THR A 224 -15.46 1.50 4.02
CA THR A 224 -14.22 0.71 4.07
C THR A 224 -12.98 1.60 3.92
N ALA A 225 -13.02 2.57 3.02
CA ALA A 225 -11.96 3.56 2.87
C ALA A 225 -11.89 4.51 4.08
N VAL A 226 -13.03 4.90 4.65
CA VAL A 226 -13.09 5.71 5.88
C VAL A 226 -12.41 4.97 7.03
N LEU A 227 -12.73 3.71 7.25
CA LEU A 227 -12.12 2.89 8.31
C LEU A 227 -10.62 2.68 8.07
N ALA A 228 -10.21 2.46 6.81
CA ALA A 228 -8.81 2.30 6.45
C ALA A 228 -7.98 3.58 6.61
N SER A 229 -8.62 4.75 6.52
CA SER A 229 -7.94 6.05 6.67
C SER A 229 -7.78 6.51 8.13
N ILE A 230 -8.31 5.76 9.10
CA ILE A 230 -8.14 6.07 10.53
C ILE A 230 -6.68 5.84 10.92
N GLY A 231 -6.03 6.90 11.43
CA GLY A 231 -4.62 6.84 11.83
C GLY A 231 -3.61 7.04 10.69
N THR A 232 -4.07 7.31 9.45
CA THR A 232 -3.20 7.60 8.31
C THR A 232 -2.95 9.10 8.13
N SER A 233 -2.10 9.45 7.16
CA SER A 233 -1.78 10.84 6.77
C SER A 233 -3.01 11.64 6.34
N ARG A 234 -2.87 12.95 6.25
CA ARG A 234 -3.94 13.85 5.76
C ARG A 234 -4.26 13.58 4.30
N GLU A 235 -3.24 13.31 3.48
CA GLU A 235 -3.37 12.99 2.05
C GLU A 235 -4.17 11.69 1.85
N ALA A 236 -3.93 10.67 2.66
CA ALA A 236 -4.69 9.43 2.64
C ALA A 236 -6.18 9.64 3.02
N LYS A 237 -6.46 10.52 3.99
CA LYS A 237 -7.83 10.96 4.33
C LYS A 237 -8.46 11.78 3.21
N GLN A 238 -7.68 12.60 2.50
CA GLN A 238 -8.15 13.33 1.32
C GLN A 238 -8.55 12.37 0.20
N ALA A 239 -7.78 11.28 -0.05
CA ALA A 239 -8.16 10.25 -1.02
C ALA A 239 -9.51 9.58 -0.65
N THR A 240 -9.74 9.32 0.63
CA THR A 240 -11.02 8.83 1.15
C THR A 240 -12.16 9.84 0.94
N ALA A 241 -11.91 11.12 1.19
CA ALA A 241 -12.89 12.20 0.96
C ALA A 241 -13.24 12.32 -0.52
N ILE A 242 -12.29 12.12 -1.44
CA ILE A 242 -12.53 12.08 -2.88
C ILE A 242 -13.48 10.93 -3.24
N HIS A 243 -13.24 9.73 -2.71
CA HIS A 243 -14.10 8.57 -2.95
C HIS A 243 -15.54 8.83 -2.49
N LEU A 244 -15.70 9.36 -1.29
CA LEU A 244 -17.01 9.72 -0.74
C LEU A 244 -17.69 10.81 -1.57
N SER A 245 -16.97 11.88 -1.92
CA SER A 245 -17.50 13.00 -2.72
C SER A 245 -17.94 12.55 -4.11
N PHE A 246 -17.15 11.70 -4.78
CA PHE A 246 -17.51 11.12 -6.08
C PHE A 246 -18.86 10.39 -6.01
N ASN A 247 -19.04 9.52 -5.02
CA ASN A 247 -20.27 8.74 -4.87
C ASN A 247 -21.47 9.61 -4.45
N ILE A 248 -21.29 10.61 -3.58
CA ILE A 248 -22.36 11.54 -3.20
C ILE A 248 -22.80 12.39 -4.39
N ILE A 249 -21.87 12.97 -5.14
CA ILE A 249 -22.16 13.80 -6.31
C ILE A 249 -22.86 12.96 -7.38
N GLY A 250 -22.32 11.77 -7.69
CA GLY A 250 -22.92 10.86 -8.64
C GLY A 250 -24.35 10.45 -8.25
N THR A 251 -24.54 10.05 -7.00
CA THR A 251 -25.87 9.70 -6.46
C THR A 251 -26.85 10.87 -6.56
N THR A 252 -26.41 12.06 -6.22
CA THR A 252 -27.27 13.27 -6.28
C THR A 252 -27.69 13.56 -7.71
N ILE A 253 -26.73 13.57 -8.66
CA ILE A 253 -27.02 13.83 -10.08
C ILE A 253 -27.97 12.79 -10.64
N PHE A 254 -27.68 11.48 -10.44
CA PHE A 254 -28.50 10.41 -10.98
C PHE A 254 -29.89 10.32 -10.33
N THR A 255 -29.99 10.65 -9.05
CA THR A 255 -31.30 10.78 -8.38
C THR A 255 -32.15 11.84 -9.08
N ILE A 256 -31.57 13.03 -9.32
CA ILE A 256 -32.26 14.10 -10.05
C ILE A 256 -32.63 13.67 -11.47
N VAL A 257 -31.69 13.04 -12.19
CA VAL A 257 -31.96 12.51 -13.55
C VAL A 257 -33.10 11.49 -13.54
N CYS A 258 -33.10 10.54 -12.61
CA CYS A 258 -34.18 9.54 -12.52
C CYS A 258 -35.55 10.15 -12.13
N MET A 259 -35.56 11.24 -11.37
CA MET A 259 -36.80 11.93 -11.00
C MET A 259 -37.40 12.73 -12.15
N PHE A 260 -36.59 13.32 -13.01
CA PHE A 260 -37.04 14.26 -14.05
C PHE A 260 -36.98 13.71 -15.48
N THR A 261 -36.42 12.50 -15.66
CA THR A 261 -36.32 11.84 -16.99
C THR A 261 -36.83 10.41 -16.95
N PRO A 262 -37.20 9.82 -18.09
CA PRO A 262 -37.64 8.43 -18.17
C PRO A 262 -36.47 7.43 -18.17
N LEU A 263 -35.32 7.74 -17.57
CA LEU A 263 -34.11 6.89 -17.58
C LEU A 263 -34.40 5.48 -17.06
N VAL A 264 -35.13 5.36 -15.93
CA VAL A 264 -35.50 4.05 -15.36
C VAL A 264 -36.33 3.24 -16.35
N SER A 265 -37.35 3.86 -16.98
CA SER A 265 -38.18 3.23 -18.00
C SER A 265 -37.34 2.81 -19.22
N TRP A 266 -36.38 3.60 -19.66
CA TRP A 266 -35.50 3.24 -20.78
C TRP A 266 -34.67 2.00 -20.44
N VAL A 267 -34.10 1.92 -19.24
CA VAL A 267 -33.32 0.75 -18.81
C VAL A 267 -34.21 -0.50 -18.71
N ILE A 268 -35.44 -0.37 -18.23
CA ILE A 268 -36.43 -1.45 -18.23
C ILE A 268 -36.73 -1.95 -19.66
N HIS A 269 -36.91 -1.02 -20.61
CA HIS A 269 -37.21 -1.38 -22.01
C HIS A 269 -36.03 -2.04 -22.73
N LEU A 270 -34.78 -1.79 -22.32
CA LEU A 270 -33.61 -2.48 -22.87
C LEU A 270 -33.60 -3.99 -22.56
N THR A 271 -34.14 -4.38 -21.40
CA THR A 271 -34.16 -5.78 -20.95
C THR A 271 -35.45 -6.10 -20.20
N PRO A 272 -36.63 -6.11 -20.90
CA PRO A 272 -37.95 -6.05 -20.26
C PRO A 272 -38.32 -7.26 -19.41
N TYR A 273 -37.65 -8.40 -19.60
CA TYR A 273 -37.98 -9.66 -18.91
C TYR A 273 -36.98 -10.11 -17.87
N ASN A 274 -35.91 -9.32 -17.62
CA ASN A 274 -34.86 -9.70 -16.67
C ASN A 274 -34.49 -8.55 -15.72
N GLN A 275 -35.12 -8.55 -14.55
CA GLN A 275 -34.92 -7.53 -13.53
C GLN A 275 -33.48 -7.51 -12.97
N THR A 276 -32.82 -8.64 -12.91
CA THR A 276 -31.40 -8.74 -12.47
C THR A 276 -30.49 -8.01 -13.44
N VAL A 277 -30.71 -8.17 -14.75
CA VAL A 277 -29.97 -7.45 -15.80
C VAL A 277 -30.28 -5.96 -15.77
N GLN A 278 -31.51 -5.55 -15.47
CA GLN A 278 -31.89 -4.14 -15.36
C GLN A 278 -31.09 -3.45 -14.24
N ILE A 279 -30.95 -4.09 -13.09
CA ILE A 279 -30.15 -3.58 -11.97
C ILE A 279 -28.67 -3.49 -12.36
N ALA A 280 -28.11 -4.52 -13.00
CA ALA A 280 -26.72 -4.52 -13.46
C ALA A 280 -26.46 -3.40 -14.48
N ASN A 281 -27.37 -3.22 -15.45
CA ASN A 281 -27.28 -2.16 -16.46
C ASN A 281 -27.36 -0.78 -15.82
N MET A 282 -28.30 -0.55 -14.90
CA MET A 282 -28.41 0.71 -14.19
C MET A 282 -27.15 0.99 -13.37
N HIS A 283 -26.58 -0.01 -12.69
CA HIS A 283 -25.33 0.11 -11.93
C HIS A 283 -24.16 0.52 -12.83
N THR A 284 -24.06 -0.12 -14.01
CA THR A 284 -23.02 0.21 -15.00
C THR A 284 -23.22 1.61 -15.57
N ILE A 285 -24.43 1.96 -15.99
CA ILE A 285 -24.77 3.30 -16.51
C ILE A 285 -24.42 4.37 -15.48
N PHE A 286 -24.85 4.17 -14.24
CA PHE A 286 -24.56 5.08 -13.13
C PHE A 286 -23.05 5.32 -12.97
N ASN A 287 -22.24 4.27 -12.82
CA ASN A 287 -20.81 4.42 -12.54
C ASN A 287 -20.04 4.94 -13.75
N VAL A 288 -20.33 4.45 -14.95
CA VAL A 288 -19.66 4.88 -16.19
C VAL A 288 -19.99 6.35 -16.50
N CYS A 289 -21.28 6.71 -16.48
CA CYS A 289 -21.68 8.10 -16.78
C CYS A 289 -21.19 9.08 -15.70
N THR A 290 -21.23 8.70 -14.42
CA THR A 290 -20.67 9.53 -13.34
C THR A 290 -19.17 9.73 -13.56
N THR A 291 -18.43 8.67 -13.91
CA THR A 291 -16.99 8.76 -14.20
C THR A 291 -16.73 9.68 -15.39
N ILE A 292 -17.44 9.50 -16.52
CA ILE A 292 -17.29 10.35 -17.71
C ILE A 292 -17.59 11.82 -17.37
N LEU A 293 -18.65 12.06 -16.61
CA LEU A 293 -19.07 13.41 -16.21
C LEU A 293 -18.04 14.08 -15.30
N LEU A 294 -17.52 13.35 -14.31
CA LEU A 294 -16.60 13.89 -13.30
C LEU A 294 -15.13 13.84 -13.72
N LEU A 295 -14.77 13.09 -14.76
CA LEU A 295 -13.40 12.99 -15.26
C LEU A 295 -12.75 14.36 -15.58
N PRO A 296 -13.42 15.33 -16.22
CA PRO A 296 -12.84 16.65 -16.43
C PRO A 296 -12.64 17.43 -15.12
N PHE A 297 -13.42 17.12 -14.10
CA PHE A 297 -13.46 17.80 -12.82
C PHE A 297 -12.64 17.13 -11.71
N GLY A 298 -11.90 16.04 -12.03
CA GLY A 298 -11.15 15.29 -11.03
C GLY A 298 -10.11 16.13 -10.28
N LYS A 299 -9.49 17.13 -10.94
CA LYS A 299 -8.60 18.08 -10.28
C LYS A 299 -9.33 18.89 -9.19
N TYR A 300 -10.54 19.35 -9.47
CA TYR A 300 -11.35 20.08 -8.49
C TYR A 300 -11.82 19.22 -7.33
N LEU A 301 -12.02 17.92 -7.55
CA LEU A 301 -12.30 16.95 -6.46
C LEU A 301 -11.10 16.83 -5.52
N ALA A 302 -9.88 16.79 -6.06
CA ALA A 302 -8.67 16.78 -5.24
C ALA A 302 -8.50 18.09 -4.47
N GLU A 303 -8.65 19.26 -5.13
CA GLU A 303 -8.59 20.58 -4.50
C GLU A 303 -9.67 20.73 -3.40
N PHE A 304 -10.88 20.24 -3.64
CA PHE A 304 -11.96 20.24 -2.66
C PHE A 304 -11.61 19.39 -1.42
N ALA A 305 -11.06 18.19 -1.63
CA ALA A 305 -10.62 17.33 -0.53
C ALA A 305 -9.50 17.98 0.29
N GLN A 306 -8.54 18.63 -0.37
CA GLN A 306 -7.47 19.39 0.27
C GLN A 306 -8.01 20.59 1.06
N HIS A 307 -9.06 21.25 0.57
CA HIS A 307 -9.68 22.38 1.27
C HIS A 307 -10.43 21.95 2.54
N ILE A 308 -11.15 20.82 2.48
CA ILE A 308 -11.89 20.29 3.65
C ILE A 308 -10.93 19.67 4.69
N LEU A 309 -9.86 19.05 4.23
CA LEU A 309 -8.87 18.39 5.07
C LEU A 309 -7.49 19.00 4.74
N PRO A 310 -7.24 20.27 5.12
CA PRO A 310 -5.96 20.88 4.84
C PRO A 310 -4.83 20.07 5.51
N VAL A 311 -3.73 19.93 4.82
CA VAL A 311 -2.49 19.44 5.42
C VAL A 311 -2.06 20.55 6.37
N GLU A 312 -2.32 20.37 7.66
CA GLU A 312 -1.65 21.20 8.66
C GLU A 312 -0.17 20.84 8.56
N ASN A 313 0.67 21.84 8.37
CA ASN A 313 2.08 21.72 8.71
C ASN A 313 2.14 21.55 10.26
N LYS A 314 1.69 20.39 10.75
CA LYS A 314 2.12 19.96 12.06
C LYS A 314 3.62 19.72 11.90
N GLU A 315 4.40 20.48 12.61
CA GLU A 315 5.74 20.08 13.00
C GLU A 315 5.64 18.58 13.31
N ILE A 316 6.40 17.79 12.55
CA ILE A 316 6.48 16.33 12.69
C ILE A 316 6.72 16.11 14.18
N GLU A 317 5.85 15.36 14.86
CA GLU A 317 5.95 15.14 16.33
C GLU A 317 7.33 14.58 16.75
N ASP A 318 8.10 14.10 15.78
CA ASP A 318 9.52 13.82 15.90
C ASP A 318 10.23 14.21 14.59
N GLU A 319 10.96 15.32 14.55
CA GLU A 319 11.75 15.79 13.39
C GLU A 319 12.78 14.76 12.89
N ARG A 320 12.98 13.67 13.64
CA ARG A 320 13.93 12.59 13.34
C ARG A 320 13.40 11.56 12.36
N LEU A 321 12.04 11.38 12.24
CA LEU A 321 11.41 10.46 11.31
C LEU A 321 10.92 11.22 10.07
N LEU A 322 11.38 10.85 8.88
CA LEU A 322 11.00 11.52 7.63
C LEU A 322 10.02 10.68 6.78
N TYR A 323 10.20 9.37 6.72
CA TYR A 323 9.52 8.50 5.76
C TYR A 323 8.64 7.44 6.42
N LEU A 324 8.98 7.00 7.62
CA LEU A 324 8.26 5.94 8.33
C LEU A 324 6.95 6.46 8.90
N GLN A 325 5.83 5.87 8.47
CA GLN A 325 4.49 6.20 8.96
C GLN A 325 3.87 4.99 9.66
N PRO A 326 2.93 5.19 10.61
CA PRO A 326 2.30 4.09 11.33
C PRO A 326 1.68 3.07 10.37
N LEU A 327 1.99 1.79 10.56
CA LEU A 327 1.36 0.70 9.81
C LEU A 327 -0.16 0.72 10.02
N PRO A 328 -0.97 0.60 8.95
CA PRO A 328 -2.41 0.50 9.08
C PRO A 328 -2.80 -0.72 9.94
N LYS A 329 -3.67 -0.53 10.92
CA LYS A 329 -4.13 -1.60 11.84
C LYS A 329 -4.93 -2.72 11.18
N SER A 330 -5.21 -2.64 9.88
CA SER A 330 -5.94 -3.65 9.12
C SER A 330 -5.05 -4.81 8.71
N LYS A 331 -5.29 -6.00 9.28
CA LYS A 331 -4.59 -7.26 8.97
C LYS A 331 -4.80 -7.79 7.52
N LYS A 332 -5.54 -7.09 6.66
CA LYS A 332 -5.92 -7.55 5.29
C LYS A 332 -5.56 -6.54 4.20
N MET A 333 -4.50 -5.76 4.37
CA MET A 333 -4.12 -4.80 3.36
C MET A 333 -3.32 -5.48 2.24
N ILE A 334 -3.97 -5.66 1.09
CA ILE A 334 -3.30 -6.06 -0.17
C ILE A 334 -2.33 -4.92 -0.52
N GLY A 335 -1.04 -5.23 -0.67
CA GLY A 335 -0.01 -4.21 -0.95
C GLY A 335 0.70 -3.62 0.27
N GLY A 336 0.22 -3.82 1.50
CA GLY A 336 0.82 -3.26 2.71
C GLY A 336 2.29 -3.63 2.94
N ALA A 337 2.71 -4.81 2.48
CA ALA A 337 4.08 -5.26 2.59
C ALA A 337 5.05 -4.51 1.64
N ALA A 338 4.62 -4.20 0.41
CA ALA A 338 5.43 -3.41 -0.54
C ALA A 338 5.59 -1.95 -0.05
N ILE A 339 4.51 -1.37 0.47
CA ILE A 339 4.52 -0.04 1.10
C ILE A 339 5.52 -0.01 2.27
N SER A 340 5.50 -1.05 3.11
CA SER A 340 6.43 -1.15 4.24
C SER A 340 7.89 -1.21 3.78
N VAL A 341 8.21 -1.94 2.69
CA VAL A 341 9.57 -2.04 2.15
C VAL A 341 10.08 -0.68 1.68
N LYS A 342 9.26 0.09 0.94
CA LYS A 342 9.67 1.43 0.48
C LYS A 342 9.93 2.38 1.65
N GLN A 343 9.02 2.46 2.61
CA GLN A 343 9.20 3.33 3.78
C GLN A 343 10.45 2.94 4.60
N ILE A 344 10.70 1.65 4.75
CA ILE A 344 11.90 1.13 5.43
C ILE A 344 13.16 1.51 4.65
N ASN A 345 13.15 1.33 3.31
CA ASN A 345 14.27 1.74 2.46
C ASN A 345 14.59 3.22 2.64
N ASP A 346 13.60 4.08 2.45
CA ASP A 346 13.79 5.52 2.46
C ASP A 346 14.28 6.02 3.83
N GLU A 347 13.77 5.45 4.94
CA GLU A 347 14.22 5.79 6.29
C GLU A 347 15.60 5.20 6.61
N THR A 348 15.93 4.00 6.12
CA THR A 348 17.27 3.40 6.27
C THR A 348 18.31 4.21 5.51
N MET A 349 17.99 4.68 4.29
CA MET A 349 18.88 5.56 3.53
C MET A 349 19.04 6.93 4.19
N HIS A 350 18.01 7.45 4.83
CA HIS A 350 18.09 8.66 5.67
C HIS A 350 19.06 8.44 6.85
N MET A 351 18.91 7.33 7.58
CA MET A 351 19.81 6.97 8.69
C MET A 351 21.27 6.84 8.22
N LEU A 352 21.50 6.19 7.08
CA LEU A 352 22.83 6.07 6.46
C LEU A 352 23.44 7.45 6.12
N SER A 353 22.62 8.36 5.57
CA SER A 353 23.08 9.72 5.28
C SER A 353 23.53 10.47 6.54
N LEU A 354 22.82 10.31 7.65
CA LEU A 354 23.17 10.91 8.94
C LEU A 354 24.47 10.33 9.50
N ALA A 355 24.66 9.00 9.41
CA ALA A 355 25.87 8.33 9.85
C ALA A 355 27.11 8.85 9.08
N TYR A 356 27.01 8.98 7.76
CA TYR A 356 28.10 9.53 6.94
C TYR A 356 28.35 11.03 7.17
N GLU A 357 27.31 11.79 7.53
CA GLU A 357 27.50 13.17 7.95
C GLU A 357 28.31 13.26 9.25
N ASN A 358 28.08 12.32 10.20
CA ASN A 358 28.90 12.17 11.39
C ASN A 358 30.37 11.83 11.04
N VAL A 359 30.59 10.89 10.11
CA VAL A 359 31.94 10.52 9.63
C VAL A 359 32.66 11.74 9.07
N ASN A 360 32.03 12.47 8.15
CA ASN A 360 32.64 13.64 7.53
C ASN A 360 33.00 14.73 8.57
N GLN A 361 32.07 15.01 9.48
CA GLN A 361 32.31 16.01 10.53
C GLN A 361 33.35 15.54 11.54
N ALA A 362 33.43 14.25 11.84
CA ALA A 362 34.49 13.72 12.72
C ALA A 362 35.89 13.91 12.12
N PHE A 363 36.05 13.71 10.80
CA PHE A 363 37.33 14.06 10.12
C PHE A 363 37.63 15.56 10.20
N ASP A 364 36.63 16.42 9.98
CA ASP A 364 36.81 17.88 10.10
C ASP A 364 37.23 18.29 11.52
N GLN A 365 36.65 17.65 12.55
CA GLN A 365 37.01 17.84 13.95
C GLN A 365 38.48 17.44 14.26
N LEU A 366 38.96 16.36 13.63
CA LEU A 366 40.38 15.96 13.73
C LEU A 366 41.32 17.00 13.13
N LEU A 367 40.91 17.71 12.09
CA LEU A 367 41.67 18.78 11.45
C LEU A 367 41.54 20.10 12.23
N GLN A 368 40.30 20.49 12.54
CA GLN A 368 40.00 21.71 13.26
C GLN A 368 38.81 21.51 14.22
N PHE A 369 39.11 21.47 15.51
CA PHE A 369 38.08 21.25 16.53
C PHE A 369 37.15 22.46 16.70
N SER A 370 35.85 22.17 16.86
CA SER A 370 34.80 23.13 17.12
C SER A 370 33.77 22.53 18.10
N ASP A 371 33.54 23.20 19.24
CA ASP A 371 32.52 22.77 20.23
C ASP A 371 31.14 22.66 19.64
N LYS A 372 30.78 23.53 18.70
CA LYS A 372 29.49 23.50 18.02
C LYS A 372 29.30 22.23 17.16
N THR A 373 30.33 21.82 16.44
CA THR A 373 30.32 20.62 15.62
C THR A 373 30.34 19.38 16.50
N ASP A 374 31.05 19.40 17.62
CA ASP A 374 31.04 18.33 18.62
C ASP A 374 29.60 18.04 19.11
N GLU A 375 28.88 19.09 19.55
CA GLU A 375 27.47 18.96 19.96
C GLU A 375 26.55 18.43 18.83
N GLN A 376 26.81 18.85 17.60
CA GLN A 376 26.03 18.40 16.44
C GLN A 376 26.23 16.90 16.16
N ILE A 377 27.47 16.39 16.27
CA ILE A 377 27.78 14.97 16.07
C ILE A 377 27.04 14.12 17.11
N TYR A 378 27.07 14.47 18.39
CA TYR A 378 26.34 13.73 19.43
C TYR A 378 24.81 13.78 19.24
N LYS A 379 24.27 14.94 18.87
CA LYS A 379 22.84 15.09 18.63
C LYS A 379 22.39 14.23 17.43
N ARG A 380 23.21 14.13 16.39
CA ARG A 380 22.91 13.29 15.22
C ARG A 380 23.05 11.81 15.55
N GLU A 381 24.00 11.44 16.40
CA GLU A 381 24.15 10.09 16.94
C GLU A 381 22.89 9.65 17.71
N ASP A 382 22.35 10.50 18.58
CA ASP A 382 21.07 10.24 19.27
C ASP A 382 19.94 10.02 18.27
N THR A 383 19.99 10.68 17.09
CA THR A 383 18.99 10.48 16.03
C THR A 383 19.19 9.14 15.32
N VAL A 384 20.43 8.76 15.00
CA VAL A 384 20.77 7.46 14.39
C VAL A 384 20.30 6.30 15.29
N ASN A 385 20.62 6.38 16.59
CA ASN A 385 20.20 5.38 17.59
C ASN A 385 18.68 5.28 17.74
N TYR A 386 17.98 6.41 17.64
CA TYR A 386 16.53 6.44 17.65
C TYR A 386 15.96 5.78 16.39
N LEU A 387 16.50 6.10 15.21
CA LEU A 387 16.08 5.53 13.93
C LEU A 387 16.30 4.02 13.88
N ASP A 388 17.46 3.53 14.31
CA ASP A 388 17.74 2.09 14.42
C ASP A 388 16.63 1.37 15.18
N LYS A 389 16.30 1.85 16.38
CA LYS A 389 15.26 1.26 17.22
C LYS A 389 13.89 1.26 16.54
N VAL A 390 13.48 2.38 15.96
CA VAL A 390 12.14 2.54 15.37
C VAL A 390 12.00 1.72 14.10
N ILE A 391 13.02 1.74 13.22
CA ILE A 391 13.01 0.97 11.97
C ILE A 391 13.02 -0.54 12.30
N SER A 392 13.83 -0.98 13.26
CA SER A 392 13.88 -2.37 13.73
C SER A 392 12.53 -2.87 14.25
N GLU A 393 11.82 -2.06 15.04
CA GLU A 393 10.48 -2.38 15.54
C GLU A 393 9.46 -2.46 14.38
N TYR A 394 9.58 -1.56 13.41
CA TYR A 394 8.73 -1.54 12.22
C TYR A 394 8.95 -2.78 11.34
N ILE A 395 10.21 -3.15 11.07
CA ILE A 395 10.58 -4.37 10.33
C ILE A 395 10.02 -5.61 11.03
N SER A 396 10.19 -5.71 12.35
CA SER A 396 9.67 -6.82 13.15
C SER A 396 8.16 -6.96 13.02
N THR A 397 7.43 -5.83 13.02
CA THR A 397 5.98 -5.80 12.84
C THR A 397 5.58 -6.22 11.41
N ALA A 398 6.33 -5.77 10.41
CA ALA A 398 6.10 -6.14 9.01
C ALA A 398 6.34 -7.64 8.76
N LEU A 399 7.41 -8.21 9.32
CA LEU A 399 7.74 -9.64 9.24
C LEU A 399 6.69 -10.54 9.92
N ALA A 400 5.99 -10.04 10.94
CA ALA A 400 4.90 -10.76 11.60
C ALA A 400 3.63 -10.89 10.75
N THR A 401 3.58 -10.32 9.55
CA THR A 401 2.42 -10.39 8.64
C THR A 401 2.29 -11.81 8.05
N PRO A 402 1.11 -12.48 8.17
CA PRO A 402 0.92 -13.81 7.59
C PRO A 402 1.02 -13.80 6.06
N ASN A 403 1.62 -14.84 5.47
CA ASN A 403 1.78 -15.04 4.03
C ASN A 403 2.61 -13.95 3.32
N LEU A 404 3.65 -13.47 3.98
CA LEU A 404 4.60 -12.53 3.37
C LEU A 404 5.32 -13.21 2.20
N ASN A 405 5.48 -12.49 1.08
CA ASN A 405 6.27 -12.97 -0.05
C ASN A 405 7.73 -13.20 0.38
N VAL A 406 8.36 -14.24 -0.14
CA VAL A 406 9.75 -14.63 0.20
C VAL A 406 10.72 -13.48 -0.11
N ASN A 407 10.58 -12.82 -1.27
CA ASN A 407 11.46 -11.71 -1.66
C ASN A 407 11.32 -10.50 -0.70
N ILE A 408 10.08 -10.18 -0.30
CA ILE A 408 9.82 -9.10 0.67
C ILE A 408 10.42 -9.46 2.04
N SER A 409 10.24 -10.70 2.49
CA SER A 409 10.82 -11.17 3.75
C SER A 409 12.35 -11.10 3.74
N GLN A 410 12.96 -11.43 2.60
CA GLN A 410 14.41 -11.35 2.40
C GLN A 410 14.88 -9.88 2.42
N ALA A 411 14.22 -8.98 1.69
CA ALA A 411 14.54 -7.55 1.69
C ALA A 411 14.44 -6.94 3.10
N LEU A 412 13.37 -7.26 3.84
CA LEU A 412 13.21 -6.80 5.23
C LEU A 412 14.33 -7.29 6.14
N SER A 413 14.80 -8.54 5.92
CA SER A 413 15.92 -9.11 6.67
C SER A 413 17.24 -8.40 6.34
N SER A 414 17.49 -8.08 5.06
CA SER A 414 18.67 -7.32 4.64
C SER A 414 18.66 -5.91 5.24
N TYR A 415 17.53 -5.19 5.21
CA TYR A 415 17.43 -3.89 5.89
C TYR A 415 17.72 -4.00 7.39
N TYR A 416 17.20 -5.03 8.07
CA TYR A 416 17.47 -5.23 9.49
C TYR A 416 18.96 -5.41 9.79
N LEU A 417 19.70 -6.12 8.94
CA LEU A 417 21.17 -6.28 9.08
C LEU A 417 21.89 -4.97 8.80
N MET A 418 21.47 -4.23 7.76
CA MET A 418 22.05 -2.91 7.43
C MET A 418 21.95 -1.91 8.59
N LEU A 419 20.87 -1.92 9.36
CA LEU A 419 20.70 -0.99 10.49
C LEU A 419 21.84 -1.12 11.50
N VAL A 420 22.25 -2.35 11.80
CA VAL A 420 23.35 -2.63 12.73
C VAL A 420 24.67 -2.07 12.20
N ASP A 421 24.94 -2.24 10.90
CA ASP A 421 26.16 -1.74 10.28
C ASP A 421 26.16 -0.20 10.20
N ILE A 422 25.01 0.42 9.90
CA ILE A 422 24.86 1.88 9.85
C ILE A 422 25.05 2.52 11.23
N GLU A 423 24.50 1.92 12.29
CA GLU A 423 24.70 2.37 13.67
C GLU A 423 26.20 2.31 14.02
N ARG A 424 26.90 1.22 13.66
CA ARG A 424 28.35 1.07 13.87
C ARG A 424 29.17 2.13 13.14
N ILE A 425 28.83 2.48 11.90
CA ILE A 425 29.50 3.56 11.17
C ILE A 425 29.42 4.87 11.98
N SER A 426 28.24 5.20 12.52
CA SER A 426 28.06 6.40 13.34
C SER A 426 28.79 6.32 14.68
N ASP A 427 28.75 5.18 15.37
CA ASP A 427 29.49 4.93 16.61
C ASP A 427 31.01 5.19 16.44
N TYR A 428 31.60 4.66 15.35
CA TYR A 428 33.04 4.89 15.08
C TYR A 428 33.35 6.35 14.75
N ALA A 429 32.44 7.06 14.08
CA ALA A 429 32.57 8.50 13.85
C ALA A 429 32.58 9.28 15.18
N VAL A 430 31.74 8.92 16.14
CA VAL A 430 31.75 9.51 17.50
C VAL A 430 33.05 9.18 18.23
N ASN A 431 33.59 7.96 18.09
CA ASN A 431 34.88 7.60 18.65
C ASN A 431 36.02 8.46 18.08
N MET A 432 36.03 8.70 16.76
CA MET A 432 36.98 9.59 16.10
C MET A 432 36.83 11.04 16.61
N ASN A 433 35.63 11.55 16.74
CA ASN A 433 35.33 12.86 17.30
C ASN A 433 35.86 12.98 18.74
N HIS A 434 35.71 11.93 19.55
CA HIS A 434 36.25 11.90 20.90
C HIS A 434 37.82 11.94 20.93
N GLN A 435 38.52 11.46 19.90
CA GLN A 435 39.94 11.64 19.77
C GLN A 435 40.27 13.12 19.45
N ALA A 436 39.44 13.80 18.64
CA ALA A 436 39.63 15.23 18.34
C ALA A 436 39.50 16.12 19.58
N THR A 437 38.60 15.83 20.52
CA THR A 437 38.45 16.59 21.78
C THR A 437 39.67 16.47 22.70
N LYS A 438 40.42 15.37 22.62
CA LYS A 438 41.62 15.11 23.40
C LYS A 438 42.89 15.67 22.76
N ARG A 439 42.79 16.21 21.54
CA ARG A 439 43.90 16.68 20.75
C ARG A 439 44.52 17.94 21.42
N LEU A 440 45.81 17.90 21.63
CA LEU A 440 46.63 19.08 21.93
C LEU A 440 46.86 19.84 20.61
N GLN A 441 46.30 21.04 20.47
CA GLN A 441 46.45 21.84 19.24
C GLN A 441 47.92 22.07 18.93
N GLY A 442 48.38 21.70 17.73
CA GLY A 442 49.69 21.97 17.19
C GLY A 442 50.64 20.77 17.07
N ASP A 443 50.26 19.57 17.51
CA ASP A 443 51.18 18.42 17.58
C ASP A 443 51.21 17.52 16.31
N MET A 444 50.33 17.74 15.33
CA MET A 444 50.34 16.95 14.08
C MET A 444 51.22 17.57 13.00
N THR A 445 51.95 16.72 12.32
CA THR A 445 52.78 17.07 11.16
C THR A 445 51.93 17.24 9.91
N ILE A 446 52.46 17.92 8.90
CA ILE A 446 51.80 18.08 7.59
C ILE A 446 51.44 16.70 6.99
N SER A 447 52.34 15.72 7.10
CA SER A 447 52.11 14.36 6.59
C SER A 447 50.94 13.63 7.30
N GLU A 448 50.75 13.86 8.59
CA GLU A 448 49.65 13.29 9.37
C GLU A 448 48.29 13.93 8.99
N ILE A 449 48.29 15.22 8.69
CA ILE A 449 47.12 15.94 8.16
C ILE A 449 46.74 15.41 6.80
N GLU A 450 47.71 15.24 5.89
CA GLU A 450 47.48 14.69 4.54
C GLU A 450 46.88 13.26 4.59
N ILE A 451 47.26 12.42 5.56
CA ILE A 451 46.71 11.11 5.78
C ILE A 451 45.22 11.21 6.19
N ILE A 452 44.88 12.10 7.11
CA ILE A 452 43.50 12.30 7.58
C ILE A 452 42.61 12.79 6.43
N GLU A 453 43.08 13.74 5.61
CA GLU A 453 42.37 14.23 4.44
C GLU A 453 42.15 13.10 3.40
N HIS A 454 43.15 12.22 3.23
CA HIS A 454 43.04 11.07 2.32
C HIS A 454 42.04 10.05 2.83
N MET A 455 42.02 9.73 4.14
CA MET A 455 41.04 8.86 4.76
C MET A 455 39.60 9.39 4.58
N LYS A 456 39.40 10.70 4.81
CA LYS A 456 38.10 11.34 4.58
C LYS A 456 37.61 11.13 3.15
N LYS A 457 38.50 11.36 2.16
CA LYS A 457 38.15 11.16 0.75
C LYS A 457 37.80 9.71 0.43
N LEU A 458 38.52 8.73 0.98
CA LEU A 458 38.25 7.32 0.78
C LEU A 458 36.89 6.91 1.35
N CYS A 459 36.46 7.44 2.51
CA CYS A 459 35.13 7.23 3.04
C CYS A 459 34.04 7.83 2.13
N GLU A 460 34.28 9.02 1.56
CA GLU A 460 33.34 9.62 0.60
C GLU A 460 33.24 8.80 -0.69
N ASP A 461 34.37 8.32 -1.19
CA ASP A 461 34.43 7.47 -2.39
C ASP A 461 33.74 6.12 -2.13
N MET A 462 33.87 5.51 -0.94
CA MET A 462 33.18 4.29 -0.54
C MET A 462 31.66 4.50 -0.47
N LYS A 463 31.22 5.61 0.15
CA LYS A 463 29.80 5.98 0.21
C LYS A 463 29.15 6.09 -1.17
N ASN A 464 29.86 6.64 -2.16
CA ASN A 464 29.33 6.89 -3.47
C ASN A 464 29.13 5.61 -4.31
N ASP A 465 29.78 4.51 -3.92
CA ASP A 465 29.75 3.25 -4.67
C ASP A 465 29.14 2.09 -3.84
N LEU A 466 28.30 2.43 -2.83
CA LEU A 466 27.61 1.42 -2.02
C LEU A 466 26.65 0.55 -2.83
N ASP A 467 26.18 1.01 -3.99
CA ASP A 467 25.27 0.28 -4.90
C ASP A 467 26.05 -0.65 -5.85
N ASP A 468 27.39 -0.59 -5.84
CA ASP A 468 28.27 -1.47 -6.65
C ASP A 468 29.16 -2.28 -5.71
N VAL A 469 28.69 -3.49 -5.38
CA VAL A 469 29.38 -4.36 -4.42
C VAL A 469 30.80 -4.75 -4.88
N GLU A 470 31.02 -4.95 -6.19
CA GLU A 470 32.36 -5.29 -6.72
C GLU A 470 33.34 -4.12 -6.55
N GLU A 471 32.86 -2.87 -6.74
CA GLU A 471 33.65 -1.68 -6.54
C GLU A 471 33.89 -1.41 -5.05
N ALA A 472 32.90 -1.65 -4.20
CA ALA A 472 33.04 -1.53 -2.74
C ALA A 472 34.09 -2.53 -2.19
N GLU A 473 34.05 -3.81 -2.61
CA GLU A 473 35.05 -4.82 -2.23
C GLU A 473 36.47 -4.42 -2.67
N ARG A 474 36.61 -3.92 -3.89
CA ARG A 474 37.90 -3.46 -4.41
C ARG A 474 38.47 -2.27 -3.61
N LYS A 475 37.61 -1.36 -3.17
CA LYS A 475 38.00 -0.22 -2.34
C LYS A 475 38.41 -0.64 -0.95
N ASP A 476 37.73 -1.57 -0.35
CA ASP A 476 38.04 -2.14 0.95
C ASP A 476 39.44 -2.76 0.97
N ASP A 477 39.79 -3.59 -0.02
CA ASP A 477 41.15 -4.14 -0.20
C ASP A 477 42.23 -3.05 -0.30
N VAL A 478 41.93 -1.95 -1.01
CA VAL A 478 42.83 -0.81 -1.14
C VAL A 478 43.01 -0.08 0.20
N ILE A 479 41.92 0.12 0.93
CA ILE A 479 41.91 0.78 2.25
C ILE A 479 42.75 -0.02 3.23
N ASP A 480 42.57 -1.32 3.31
CA ASP A 480 43.35 -2.22 4.19
C ASP A 480 44.86 -2.13 3.92
N SER A 481 45.22 -2.15 2.64
CA SER A 481 46.62 -2.00 2.22
C SER A 481 47.21 -0.64 2.62
N LEU A 482 46.44 0.44 2.42
CA LEU A 482 46.87 1.81 2.79
C LEU A 482 47.02 1.94 4.29
N VAL A 483 46.05 1.47 5.08
CA VAL A 483 46.11 1.55 6.55
C VAL A 483 47.29 0.77 7.09
N SER A 484 47.57 -0.41 6.56
CA SER A 484 48.78 -1.18 6.93
C SER A 484 50.06 -0.38 6.66
N SER A 485 50.16 0.26 5.50
CA SER A 485 51.30 1.12 5.14
C SER A 485 51.41 2.32 6.07
N TRP A 486 50.29 3.00 6.38
CA TRP A 486 50.32 4.16 7.30
C TRP A 486 50.70 3.77 8.72
N ARG A 487 50.26 2.61 9.23
CA ARG A 487 50.65 2.08 10.53
C ARG A 487 52.18 1.82 10.60
N GLU A 488 52.76 1.22 9.54
CA GLU A 488 54.20 1.00 9.47
C GLU A 488 54.99 2.34 9.47
N ALA A 489 54.53 3.28 8.64
CA ALA A 489 55.15 4.62 8.58
C ALA A 489 55.09 5.35 9.94
N GLN A 490 53.97 5.24 10.65
CA GLN A 490 53.77 5.83 11.97
C GLN A 490 54.70 5.22 13.03
N ILE A 491 54.86 3.89 13.02
CA ILE A 491 55.81 3.19 13.90
C ILE A 491 57.25 3.64 13.62
N GLN A 492 57.64 3.84 12.37
CA GLN A 492 58.98 4.33 12.01
C GLN A 492 59.15 5.80 12.42
N ALA A 493 58.15 6.66 12.26
CA ALA A 493 58.18 8.05 12.72
C ALA A 493 58.37 8.13 14.25
N LEU A 494 57.67 7.27 15.01
CA LEU A 494 57.81 7.17 16.45
C LEU A 494 59.22 6.75 16.86
N LYS A 495 59.77 5.70 16.22
CA LYS A 495 61.17 5.24 16.48
C LYS A 495 62.20 6.33 16.19
N GLN A 496 61.96 7.15 15.18
CA GLN A 496 62.83 8.28 14.79
C GLN A 496 62.60 9.55 15.63
N LYS A 497 61.69 9.52 16.62
CA LYS A 497 61.26 10.67 17.45
C LYS A 497 60.73 11.84 16.61
N LYS A 498 60.11 11.59 15.48
CA LYS A 498 59.50 12.58 14.61
C LYS A 498 58.04 12.89 14.98
N CYS A 499 57.40 12.04 15.77
CA CYS A 499 56.08 12.29 16.35
C CYS A 499 56.07 11.96 17.85
N SER A 500 55.11 12.50 18.59
CA SER A 500 54.91 12.16 20.01
C SER A 500 54.23 10.82 20.19
N SER A 501 54.45 10.18 21.37
CA SER A 501 53.75 8.93 21.69
C SER A 501 52.23 9.10 21.75
N GLU A 502 51.77 10.28 22.16
CA GLU A 502 50.35 10.61 22.28
C GLU A 502 49.67 10.70 20.91
N VAL A 503 50.28 11.42 19.95
CA VAL A 503 49.81 11.50 18.56
C VAL A 503 49.84 10.13 17.90
N SER A 504 50.88 9.33 18.12
CA SER A 504 50.99 7.98 17.58
C SER A 504 49.88 7.06 18.08
N MET A 505 49.53 7.13 19.38
CA MET A 505 48.40 6.35 19.93
C MET A 505 47.04 6.84 19.40
N MET A 506 46.86 8.15 19.25
CA MET A 506 45.68 8.74 18.69
C MET A 506 45.46 8.27 17.25
N LEU A 507 46.45 8.40 16.38
CA LEU A 507 46.41 7.96 14.99
C LEU A 507 46.15 6.44 14.86
N SER A 508 46.75 5.62 15.72
CA SER A 508 46.49 4.18 15.71
C SER A 508 45.05 3.83 15.99
N ARG A 509 44.34 4.58 16.83
CA ARG A 509 42.91 4.44 17.07
C ARG A 509 42.09 4.91 15.88
N ILE A 510 42.43 6.08 15.33
CA ILE A 510 41.77 6.63 14.15
C ILE A 510 41.87 5.66 12.96
N PHE A 511 43.03 5.04 12.73
CA PHE A 511 43.22 4.03 11.71
C PHE A 511 42.29 2.82 11.93
N THR A 512 42.12 2.38 13.17
CA THR A 512 41.21 1.27 13.48
C THR A 512 39.73 1.66 13.27
N ASP A 513 39.33 2.85 13.74
CA ASP A 513 37.98 3.33 13.57
C ASP A 513 37.66 3.54 12.07
N PHE A 514 38.63 4.02 11.29
CA PHE A 514 38.50 4.18 9.83
C PHE A 514 38.33 2.84 9.09
N GLU A 515 39.17 1.81 9.39
CA GLU A 515 38.97 0.46 8.84
C GLU A 515 37.58 -0.04 9.16
N ARG A 516 37.12 0.05 10.41
CA ARG A 516 35.81 -0.41 10.83
C ARG A 516 34.65 0.30 10.14
N ILE A 517 34.76 1.62 9.91
CA ILE A 517 33.75 2.36 9.13
C ILE A 517 33.61 1.76 7.72
N ASN A 518 34.72 1.42 7.06
CA ASN A 518 34.71 0.88 5.71
C ASN A 518 34.29 -0.60 5.68
N ASP A 519 34.70 -1.44 6.66
CA ASP A 519 34.19 -2.81 6.84
C ASP A 519 32.65 -2.82 6.90
N HIS A 520 32.06 -1.95 7.74
CA HIS A 520 30.61 -1.83 7.89
C HIS A 520 29.94 -1.23 6.65
N ALA A 521 30.60 -0.32 5.94
CA ALA A 521 30.12 0.20 4.65
C ALA A 521 30.05 -0.90 3.58
N LEU A 522 31.08 -1.78 3.53
CA LEU A 522 31.07 -2.96 2.64
C LEU A 522 29.93 -3.90 3.00
N ASN A 523 29.68 -4.17 4.29
CA ASN A 523 28.54 -4.99 4.71
C ASN A 523 27.20 -4.39 4.23
N VAL A 524 27.02 -3.06 4.34
CA VAL A 524 25.84 -2.36 3.83
C VAL A 524 25.70 -2.57 2.32
N SER A 525 26.78 -2.44 1.54
CA SER A 525 26.78 -2.69 0.10
C SER A 525 26.37 -4.13 -0.24
N GLN A 526 26.93 -5.11 0.47
CA GLN A 526 26.60 -6.53 0.27
C GLN A 526 25.14 -6.87 0.62
N GLU A 527 24.54 -6.18 1.61
CA GLU A 527 23.12 -6.37 1.91
C GLU A 527 22.22 -5.66 0.90
N LEU A 528 22.62 -4.50 0.35
CA LEU A 528 21.91 -3.81 -0.72
C LEU A 528 21.83 -4.67 -1.99
N ASP A 529 22.91 -5.33 -2.38
CA ASP A 529 22.96 -6.23 -3.56
C ASP A 529 21.97 -7.42 -3.44
N LYS A 530 21.70 -7.89 -2.22
CA LYS A 530 20.73 -8.96 -1.97
C LYS A 530 19.27 -8.55 -2.14
N ILE A 531 18.98 -7.25 -2.21
CA ILE A 531 17.62 -6.73 -2.31
C ILE A 531 17.17 -6.81 -3.77
N THR A 532 16.44 -7.87 -4.12
CA THR A 532 15.92 -8.12 -5.48
C THR A 532 14.51 -7.55 -5.72
N VAL A 533 13.93 -6.88 -4.73
CA VAL A 533 12.63 -6.23 -4.86
C VAL A 533 12.82 -4.90 -5.59
N GLU A 534 12.25 -4.76 -6.80
CA GLU A 534 12.18 -3.43 -7.45
C GLU A 534 11.45 -2.46 -6.51
N ILE A 535 12.20 -1.53 -5.93
CA ILE A 535 11.65 -0.43 -5.14
C ILE A 535 11.28 0.66 -6.14
N PRO A 536 10.02 1.05 -6.27
CA PRO A 536 9.64 2.14 -7.18
C PRO A 536 10.30 3.46 -6.73
N ASP A 537 10.86 4.19 -7.69
CA ASP A 537 11.44 5.53 -7.49
C ASP A 537 10.43 6.54 -6.93
#